data_90454c2dfc22b9e47a80e7a37a3117e8
#
_entry.id   90454c2dfc22b9e47a80e7a37a3117e8
#
_cell.length_a   1.000
_cell.length_b   1.000
_cell.length_c   1.000
_cell.angle_alpha   90.00
_cell.angle_beta   90.00
_cell.angle_gamma   90.00
#
_symmetry.space_group_name_H-M   'P 1'
#
loop_
_entity.id
_entity.type
_entity.pdbx_description
1 polymer ?
#
loop_
_entity_poly.entity_id
_entity_poly.type
_entity_poly.pdbx_seq_one_letter_code
_entity_poly.pdbx_strand_id
1 'polypeptide(L)'
;MKGMGQIVTWSVRDETLHTESAIRLFRTFVEENPSVWNSEVQKEIINACAKVIEHEDAFIDLAFELGGVEGMEASEVKNYIRYIADRRLTQLGLPELFKIEKNPLPWMDAVSYTHLRAHETKR
;
A
#
# COMPACT_ATOMS: atom_id res chain seq x y z
N MET A 1 -20.91 -15.82 -8.23
CA MET A 1 -20.33 -14.59 -7.60
C MET A 1 -19.46 -13.71 -8.54
N LYS A 2 -19.69 -13.74 -9.84
CA LYS A 2 -18.91 -12.95 -10.82
C LYS A 2 -19.04 -11.42 -10.60
N GLY A 3 -20.20 -10.93 -10.17
CA GLY A 3 -20.43 -9.50 -9.95
C GLY A 3 -19.62 -8.91 -8.76
N MET A 4 -19.49 -9.65 -7.66
CA MET A 4 -18.68 -9.21 -6.50
C MET A 4 -17.20 -9.07 -6.89
N GLY A 5 -16.64 -10.04 -7.60
CA GLY A 5 -15.26 -9.96 -8.07
C GLY A 5 -15.01 -8.76 -8.98
N GLN A 6 -15.98 -8.39 -9.81
CA GLN A 6 -15.88 -7.23 -10.68
C GLN A 6 -15.92 -5.90 -9.91
N ILE A 7 -16.77 -5.80 -8.88
CA ILE A 7 -16.83 -4.63 -7.98
C ILE A 7 -15.49 -4.46 -7.25
N VAL A 8 -14.94 -5.54 -6.67
CA VAL A 8 -13.64 -5.52 -6.01
C VAL A 8 -12.54 -5.07 -6.98
N THR A 9 -12.54 -5.58 -8.21
CA THR A 9 -11.57 -5.19 -9.24
C THR A 9 -11.63 -3.69 -9.55
N TRP A 10 -12.82 -3.12 -9.69
CA TRP A 10 -12.98 -1.70 -9.93
C TRP A 10 -12.53 -0.85 -8.74
N SER A 11 -12.87 -1.28 -7.51
CA SER A 11 -12.47 -0.61 -6.28
C SER A 11 -10.94 -0.57 -6.15
N VAL A 12 -10.26 -1.70 -6.32
CA VAL A 12 -8.78 -1.77 -6.26
C VAL A 12 -8.13 -0.86 -7.30
N ARG A 13 -8.71 -0.77 -8.49
CA ARG A 13 -8.21 0.13 -9.55
C ARG A 13 -8.34 1.59 -9.16
N ASP A 14 -9.49 2.00 -8.66
CA ASP A 14 -9.75 3.38 -8.24
C ASP A 14 -8.80 3.76 -7.08
N GLU A 15 -8.65 2.89 -6.08
CA GLU A 15 -7.76 3.13 -4.95
C GLU A 15 -6.28 3.23 -5.39
N THR A 16 -5.86 2.45 -6.39
CA THR A 16 -4.51 2.56 -6.95
C THR A 16 -4.29 3.95 -7.59
N LEU A 17 -5.24 4.42 -8.39
CA LEU A 17 -5.17 5.74 -9.02
C LEU A 17 -5.20 6.87 -7.98
N HIS A 18 -6.03 6.77 -6.95
CA HIS A 18 -6.10 7.73 -5.84
C HIS A 18 -4.76 7.80 -5.11
N THR A 19 -4.17 6.66 -4.78
CA THR A 19 -2.87 6.58 -4.10
C THR A 19 -1.76 7.19 -4.93
N GLU A 20 -1.66 6.85 -6.21
CA GLU A 20 -0.64 7.41 -7.11
C GLU A 20 -0.81 8.92 -7.29
N SER A 21 -2.04 9.38 -7.43
CA SER A 21 -2.37 10.80 -7.56
C SER A 21 -2.01 11.58 -6.29
N ALA A 22 -2.31 11.02 -5.12
CA ALA A 22 -1.98 11.63 -3.83
C ALA A 22 -0.46 11.73 -3.62
N ILE A 23 0.30 10.68 -3.95
CA ILE A 23 1.77 10.69 -3.87
C ILE A 23 2.35 11.74 -4.81
N ARG A 24 1.85 11.82 -6.05
CA ARG A 24 2.30 12.81 -7.03
C ARG A 24 2.01 14.24 -6.57
N LEU A 25 0.80 14.48 -6.07
CA LEU A 25 0.40 15.79 -5.53
C LEU A 25 1.29 16.18 -4.36
N PHE A 26 1.54 15.27 -3.42
CA PHE A 26 2.41 15.51 -2.29
C PHE A 26 3.84 15.85 -2.72
N ARG A 27 4.41 15.12 -3.66
CA ARG A 27 5.76 15.39 -4.18
C ARG A 27 5.85 16.76 -4.85
N THR A 28 4.87 17.10 -5.69
CA THR A 28 4.79 18.43 -6.32
C THR A 28 4.71 19.52 -5.26
N PHE A 29 3.87 19.35 -4.24
CA PHE A 29 3.74 20.29 -3.14
C PHE A 29 5.09 20.50 -2.40
N VAL A 30 5.82 19.44 -2.12
CA VAL A 30 7.14 19.51 -1.47
C VAL A 30 8.17 20.20 -2.38
N GLU A 31 8.15 19.93 -3.69
CA GLU A 31 9.03 20.58 -4.66
C GLU A 31 8.77 22.10 -4.73
N GLU A 32 7.51 22.51 -4.68
CA GLU A 32 7.11 23.92 -4.66
C GLU A 32 7.35 24.59 -3.29
N ASN A 33 7.37 23.82 -2.21
CA ASN A 33 7.51 24.31 -0.84
C ASN A 33 8.62 23.56 -0.06
N PRO A 34 9.90 23.67 -0.46
CA PRO A 34 10.97 22.84 0.12
C PRO A 34 11.17 23.02 1.62
N SER A 35 10.81 24.17 2.19
CA SER A 35 10.90 24.43 3.63
C SER A 35 9.97 23.57 4.49
N VAL A 36 8.90 23.01 3.88
CA VAL A 36 7.98 22.10 4.55
C VAL A 36 8.62 20.73 4.75
N TRP A 37 9.53 20.33 3.85
CA TRP A 37 10.19 19.01 3.89
C TRP A 37 11.36 18.97 4.89
N ASN A 38 11.09 19.28 6.13
CA ASN A 38 12.05 19.25 7.23
C ASN A 38 12.04 17.93 8.00
N SER A 39 13.01 17.75 8.90
CA SER A 39 13.15 16.50 9.66
C SER A 39 11.99 16.21 10.61
N GLU A 40 11.27 17.21 11.06
CA GLU A 40 10.11 17.07 11.95
C GLU A 40 8.93 16.47 11.18
N VAL A 41 8.57 17.04 10.04
CA VAL A 41 7.52 16.52 9.16
C VAL A 41 7.85 15.10 8.67
N GLN A 42 9.10 14.82 8.32
CA GLN A 42 9.52 13.47 7.94
C GLN A 42 9.30 12.46 9.07
N LYS A 43 9.65 12.80 10.31
CA LYS A 43 9.41 11.95 11.48
C LYS A 43 7.92 11.75 11.75
N GLU A 44 7.11 12.79 11.61
CA GLU A 44 5.66 12.69 11.79
C GLU A 44 5.04 11.73 10.78
N ILE A 45 5.46 11.77 9.50
CA ILE A 45 4.98 10.86 8.47
C ILE A 45 5.38 9.41 8.81
N ILE A 46 6.62 9.17 9.23
CA ILE A 46 7.08 7.83 9.63
C ILE A 46 6.29 7.32 10.84
N ASN A 47 6.06 8.16 11.85
CA ASN A 47 5.27 7.81 13.03
C ASN A 47 3.81 7.51 12.66
N ALA A 48 3.22 8.30 11.77
CA ALA A 48 1.87 8.06 11.27
C ALA A 48 1.79 6.72 10.52
N CYS A 49 2.78 6.41 9.68
CA CYS A 49 2.88 5.13 9.00
C CYS A 49 2.94 3.97 10.01
N ALA A 50 3.80 4.04 11.01
CA ALA A 50 3.91 3.02 12.06
C ALA A 50 2.57 2.82 12.78
N LYS A 51 1.85 3.91 13.07
CA LYS A 51 0.55 3.86 13.74
C LYS A 51 -0.53 3.21 12.87
N VAL A 52 -0.55 3.50 11.57
CA VAL A 52 -1.44 2.82 10.62
C VAL A 52 -1.16 1.31 10.61
N ILE A 53 0.11 0.90 10.60
CA ILE A 53 0.47 -0.53 10.62
C ILE A 53 0.00 -1.23 11.90
N GLU A 54 0.04 -0.57 13.07
CA GLU A 54 -0.54 -1.13 14.30
C GLU A 54 -2.06 -1.40 14.17
N HIS A 55 -2.79 -0.48 13.54
CA HIS A 55 -4.22 -0.65 13.30
C HIS A 55 -4.52 -1.74 12.26
N GLU A 56 -3.72 -1.82 11.21
CA GLU A 56 -3.82 -2.90 10.20
C GLU A 56 -3.54 -4.27 10.83
N ASP A 57 -2.53 -4.38 11.69
CA ASP A 57 -2.24 -5.62 12.44
C ASP A 57 -3.44 -6.05 13.29
N ALA A 58 -4.05 -5.12 14.02
CA ALA A 58 -5.23 -5.40 14.85
C ALA A 58 -6.43 -5.83 13.99
N PHE A 59 -6.62 -5.20 12.83
CA PHE A 59 -7.67 -5.59 11.88
C PHE A 59 -7.44 -6.99 11.30
N ILE A 60 -6.19 -7.31 10.93
CA ILE A 60 -5.83 -8.63 10.42
C ILE A 60 -6.05 -9.70 11.50
N ASP A 61 -5.65 -9.44 12.76
CA ASP A 61 -5.89 -10.36 13.87
C ASP A 61 -7.37 -10.64 14.07
N LEU A 62 -8.21 -9.60 14.01
CA LEU A 62 -9.66 -9.74 14.09
C LEU A 62 -10.23 -10.53 12.92
N ALA A 63 -9.77 -10.29 11.70
CA ALA A 63 -10.23 -10.98 10.50
C ALA A 63 -9.90 -12.49 10.51
N PHE A 64 -8.80 -12.87 11.17
CA PHE A 64 -8.34 -14.26 11.29
C PHE A 64 -8.75 -14.94 12.59
N GLU A 65 -9.46 -14.26 13.50
CA GLU A 65 -9.86 -14.77 14.83
C GLU A 65 -10.73 -16.05 14.73
N LEU A 66 -11.63 -16.10 13.75
CA LEU A 66 -12.55 -17.22 13.56
C LEU A 66 -12.03 -18.32 12.62
N GLY A 67 -10.78 -18.25 12.25
CA GLY A 67 -10.10 -19.19 11.35
C GLY A 67 -9.46 -18.48 10.17
N GLY A 68 -8.39 -19.09 9.64
CA GLY A 68 -7.65 -18.56 8.51
C GLY A 68 -8.39 -18.73 7.18
N VAL A 69 -7.90 -18.05 6.17
CA VAL A 69 -8.27 -18.27 4.76
C VAL A 69 -7.32 -19.33 4.20
N GLU A 70 -7.85 -20.34 3.51
CA GLU A 70 -7.03 -21.39 2.89
C GLU A 70 -5.96 -20.77 1.97
N GLY A 71 -4.70 -21.13 2.20
CA GLY A 71 -3.56 -20.61 1.44
C GLY A 71 -3.08 -19.21 1.84
N MET A 72 -3.52 -18.69 2.99
CA MET A 72 -3.11 -17.37 3.49
C MET A 72 -2.98 -17.36 5.01
N GLU A 73 -1.80 -17.01 5.48
CA GLU A 73 -1.50 -16.87 6.92
C GLU A 73 -1.56 -15.39 7.35
N ALA A 74 -2.08 -15.12 8.56
CA ALA A 74 -2.16 -13.75 9.10
C ALA A 74 -0.78 -13.06 9.11
N SER A 75 0.28 -13.80 9.43
CA SER A 75 1.66 -13.28 9.43
C SER A 75 2.14 -12.85 8.03
N GLU A 76 1.75 -13.58 6.98
CA GLU A 76 2.08 -13.21 5.59
C GLU A 76 1.36 -11.94 5.17
N VAL A 77 0.08 -11.79 5.54
CA VAL A 77 -0.70 -10.58 5.27
C VAL A 77 -0.10 -9.37 6.00
N LYS A 78 0.25 -9.50 7.27
CA LYS A 78 0.92 -8.45 8.05
C LYS A 78 2.24 -8.03 7.41
N ASN A 79 3.06 -9.00 6.99
CA ASN A 79 4.33 -8.70 6.30
C ASN A 79 4.11 -8.07 4.92
N TYR A 80 3.05 -8.45 4.21
CA TYR A 80 2.69 -7.79 2.95
C TYR A 80 2.31 -6.32 3.15
N ILE A 81 1.54 -5.99 4.19
CA ILE A 81 1.21 -4.59 4.53
C ILE A 81 2.48 -3.79 4.83
N ARG A 82 3.43 -4.37 5.59
CA ARG A 82 4.74 -3.73 5.85
C ARG A 82 5.56 -3.52 4.57
N TYR A 83 5.57 -4.50 3.68
CA TYR A 83 6.21 -4.38 2.37
C TYR A 83 5.63 -3.22 1.54
N ILE A 84 4.30 -3.09 1.53
CA ILE A 84 3.63 -1.97 0.85
C ILE A 84 3.97 -0.63 1.54
N ALA A 85 3.98 -0.59 2.88
CA ALA A 85 4.35 0.61 3.63
C ALA A 85 5.76 1.09 3.29
N ASP A 86 6.75 0.21 3.24
CA ASP A 86 8.12 0.54 2.85
C ASP A 86 8.17 1.12 1.42
N ARG A 87 7.46 0.53 0.48
CA ARG A 87 7.37 1.05 -0.90
C ARG A 87 6.75 2.46 -0.93
N ARG A 88 5.70 2.71 -0.15
CA ARG A 88 5.06 4.04 -0.09
C ARG A 88 5.97 5.07 0.56
N LEU A 89 6.66 4.73 1.64
CA LEU A 89 7.66 5.62 2.26
C LEU A 89 8.75 5.98 1.24
N THR A 90 9.28 5.01 0.51
CA THR A 90 10.30 5.25 -0.53
C THR A 90 9.76 6.18 -1.64
N GLN A 91 8.51 6.00 -2.08
CA GLN A 91 7.87 6.89 -3.07
C GLN A 91 7.71 8.33 -2.57
N LEU A 92 7.58 8.54 -1.26
CA LEU A 92 7.55 9.85 -0.61
C LEU A 92 8.95 10.45 -0.39
N GLY A 93 10.02 9.69 -0.67
CA GLY A 93 11.40 10.11 -0.43
C GLY A 93 11.88 9.85 1.00
N LEU A 94 11.24 8.93 1.72
CA LEU A 94 11.57 8.53 3.08
C LEU A 94 12.25 7.15 3.10
N PRO A 95 13.04 6.85 4.15
CA PRO A 95 13.64 5.53 4.31
C PRO A 95 12.57 4.48 4.63
N GLU A 96 12.86 3.23 4.27
CA GLU A 96 12.08 2.08 4.67
C GLU A 96 12.07 1.92 6.20
N LEU A 97 10.92 1.60 6.76
CA LEU A 97 10.73 1.43 8.20
C LEU A 97 10.91 -0.02 8.64
N PHE A 98 10.35 -0.97 7.87
CA PHE A 98 10.29 -2.39 8.21
C PHE A 98 11.36 -3.23 7.49
N LYS A 99 11.86 -2.74 6.36
CA LYS A 99 12.91 -3.38 5.53
C LYS A 99 12.53 -4.79 5.07
N ILE A 100 11.31 -4.94 4.57
CA ILE A 100 10.84 -6.21 4.01
C ILE A 100 11.39 -6.38 2.59
N GLU A 101 12.43 -7.20 2.45
CA GLU A 101 13.18 -7.36 1.19
C GLU A 101 12.38 -7.98 0.05
N LYS A 102 11.44 -8.88 0.36
CA LYS A 102 10.68 -9.65 -0.63
C LYS A 102 9.19 -9.53 -0.37
N ASN A 103 8.42 -9.40 -1.46
CA ASN A 103 6.98 -9.48 -1.39
C ASN A 103 6.54 -10.86 -0.86
N PRO A 104 5.90 -10.94 0.33
CA PRO A 104 5.45 -12.22 0.90
C PRO A 104 4.27 -12.83 0.11
N LEU A 105 3.53 -12.02 -0.64
CA LEU A 105 2.37 -12.43 -1.44
C LEU A 105 2.55 -12.01 -2.91
N PRO A 106 3.49 -12.63 -3.65
CA PRO A 106 3.84 -12.18 -5.00
C PRO A 106 2.69 -12.27 -6.01
N TRP A 107 1.69 -13.11 -5.76
CA TRP A 107 0.49 -13.20 -6.58
C TRP A 107 -0.39 -11.92 -6.50
N MET A 108 -0.28 -11.14 -5.42
CA MET A 108 -0.97 -9.85 -5.29
C MET A 108 -0.46 -8.82 -6.31
N ASP A 109 0.82 -8.84 -6.64
CA ASP A 109 1.39 -7.96 -7.68
C ASP A 109 0.82 -8.31 -9.06
N ALA A 110 0.61 -9.59 -9.35
CA ALA A 110 0.03 -10.03 -10.61
C ALA A 110 -1.39 -9.49 -10.82
N VAL A 111 -2.19 -9.37 -9.75
CA VAL A 111 -3.53 -8.79 -9.79
C VAL A 111 -3.47 -7.29 -10.08
N SER A 112 -2.52 -6.56 -9.51
CA SER A 112 -2.32 -5.12 -9.74
C SER A 112 -1.78 -4.83 -11.14
N TYR A 113 -0.84 -5.63 -11.65
CA TYR A 113 -0.20 -5.42 -12.96
C TYR A 113 -1.09 -5.73 -14.16
N THR A 114 -1.99 -6.72 -14.06
CA THR A 114 -2.93 -7.04 -15.15
C THR A 114 -3.89 -5.88 -15.43
N HIS A 115 -4.15 -5.03 -14.45
CA HIS A 115 -5.02 -3.86 -14.61
C HIS A 115 -4.32 -2.64 -15.24
N LEU A 116 -3.05 -2.44 -14.99
CA LEU A 116 -2.27 -1.34 -15.59
C LEU A 116 -2.00 -1.59 -17.08
N ARG A 117 -1.65 -2.81 -17.49
CA ARG A 117 -1.39 -3.17 -18.90
C ARG A 117 -2.62 -3.15 -19.79
N ALA A 118 -3.82 -3.37 -19.27
CA ALA A 118 -5.05 -3.30 -20.07
C ALA A 118 -5.36 -1.89 -20.61
N HIS A 119 -4.68 -0.86 -20.11
CA HIS A 119 -4.83 0.52 -20.57
C HIS A 119 -3.79 0.98 -21.59
N GLU A 120 -2.60 0.39 -21.62
CA GLU A 120 -1.56 0.75 -22.60
C GLU A 120 -1.86 0.21 -24.01
N THR A 121 -2.68 -0.82 -24.13
CA THR A 121 -3.03 -1.45 -25.42
C THR A 121 -4.25 -0.84 -26.12
N LYS A 122 -4.86 0.20 -25.58
CA LYS A 122 -6.02 0.90 -26.18
C LYS A 122 -5.75 2.36 -26.57
N ARG A 123 -4.51 2.67 -26.91
CA ARG A 123 -4.19 3.94 -27.60
C ARG A 123 -3.65 3.68 -28.99
#